data_893dcdb20299a967aa82d8132b7f035d
#
_entry.id   893dcdb20299a967aa82d8132b7f035d
#
_cell.length_a   1.000
_cell.length_b   1.000
_cell.length_c   1.000
_cell.angle_alpha   90.00
_cell.angle_beta   90.00
_cell.angle_gamma   90.00
#
_symmetry.space_group_name_H-M   'P 1'
#
loop_
_entity.id
_entity.type
_entity.pdbx_description
1 polymer ?
#
loop_
_entity_poly.entity_id
_entity_poly.type
_entity_poly.pdbx_seq_one_letter_code
_entity_poly.pdbx_strand_id
1 'polypeptide(L)'
;MIVATTSELQGYVVTQTHGLVRGNTIRARNVGKDILAALRNLAGGEVREYTKMMAEAREQAIDRMLEEADALGANAVLCVRFQTSMVMTGAAEMLCYGTAVTIEPA
;
A
#
# COMPACT_ATOMS: atom_id res chain seq x y z
N MET A 1 6.32 -6.86 -12.32
CA MET A 1 5.24 -5.90 -12.66
C MET A 1 5.72 -4.50 -12.33
N ILE A 2 5.50 -3.55 -13.22
CA ILE A 2 5.85 -2.15 -12.97
C ILE A 2 4.75 -1.49 -12.15
N VAL A 3 5.14 -0.77 -11.11
CA VAL A 3 4.22 -0.03 -10.23
C VAL A 3 4.67 1.42 -10.20
N ALA A 4 3.78 2.34 -10.53
CA ALA A 4 4.11 3.75 -10.60
C ALA A 4 2.97 4.63 -10.09
N THR A 5 3.33 5.80 -9.58
CA THR A 5 2.36 6.81 -9.14
C THR A 5 1.94 7.72 -10.28
N THR A 6 2.62 7.63 -11.42
CA THR A 6 2.32 8.43 -12.61
C THR A 6 1.21 7.80 -13.44
N SER A 7 0.57 8.59 -14.27
CA SER A 7 -0.44 8.12 -15.23
C SER A 7 0.18 7.60 -16.53
N GLU A 8 1.45 7.89 -16.73
CA GLU A 8 2.18 7.48 -17.92
C GLU A 8 3.54 6.94 -17.52
N LEU A 9 4.10 6.06 -18.35
CA LEU A 9 5.45 5.54 -18.19
C LEU A 9 6.26 5.89 -19.44
N GLN A 10 7.39 6.54 -19.23
CA GLN A 10 8.30 6.89 -20.29
C GLN A 10 8.80 5.63 -21.01
N GLY A 11 8.73 5.62 -22.32
CA GLY A 11 9.16 4.49 -23.13
C GLY A 11 8.12 3.38 -23.30
N TYR A 12 6.92 3.57 -22.77
CA TYR A 12 5.83 2.60 -22.85
C TYR A 12 4.53 3.24 -23.30
N VAL A 13 3.66 2.42 -23.86
CA VAL A 13 2.29 2.79 -24.17
C VAL A 13 1.33 1.82 -23.50
N VAL A 14 0.18 2.33 -23.04
CA VAL A 14 -0.90 1.50 -22.48
C VAL A 14 -1.70 0.94 -23.65
N THR A 15 -1.75 -0.38 -23.76
CA THR A 15 -2.50 -1.07 -24.81
C THR A 15 -3.84 -1.57 -24.33
N GLN A 16 -3.99 -1.75 -23.03
CA GLN A 16 -5.26 -2.16 -22.43
C GLN A 16 -5.36 -1.67 -21.00
N THR A 17 -6.52 -1.13 -20.64
CA THR A 17 -6.83 -0.74 -19.27
C THR A 17 -7.75 -1.81 -18.66
N HIS A 18 -7.30 -2.43 -17.57
CA HIS A 18 -8.07 -3.48 -16.88
C HIS A 18 -8.97 -2.91 -15.80
N GLY A 19 -8.60 -1.77 -15.23
CA GLY A 19 -9.40 -1.08 -14.24
C GLY A 19 -8.78 -1.01 -12.86
N LEU A 20 -9.60 -0.70 -11.88
CA LEU A 20 -9.20 -0.51 -10.49
C LEU A 20 -8.72 -1.82 -9.88
N VAL A 21 -7.57 -1.76 -9.25
CA VAL A 21 -7.06 -2.82 -8.37
C VAL A 21 -6.71 -2.22 -7.02
N ARG A 22 -6.79 -3.06 -5.99
CA ARG A 22 -6.52 -2.63 -4.63
C ARG A 22 -6.02 -3.77 -3.79
N GLY A 23 -5.31 -3.42 -2.73
CA GLY A 23 -4.93 -4.34 -1.67
C GLY A 23 -5.02 -3.60 -0.35
N ASN A 24 -5.51 -4.27 0.68
CA ASN A 24 -5.59 -3.65 2.00
C ASN A 24 -5.11 -4.60 3.07
N THR A 25 -4.68 -4.02 4.17
CA THR A 25 -4.31 -4.73 5.39
C THR A 25 -4.88 -3.98 6.58
N ILE A 26 -5.27 -4.73 7.59
CA ILE A 26 -5.62 -4.17 8.88
C ILE A 26 -4.63 -4.74 9.88
N ARG A 27 -3.88 -3.86 10.53
CA ARG A 27 -2.92 -4.24 11.55
C ARG A 27 -3.37 -3.70 12.88
N ALA A 28 -3.46 -4.59 13.85
CA ALA A 28 -3.75 -4.26 15.23
C ALA A 28 -2.58 -4.70 16.09
N ARG A 29 -2.20 -3.88 17.06
CA ARG A 29 -1.30 -4.28 18.10
C ARG A 29 -2.06 -4.49 19.39
N ASN A 30 -1.46 -5.29 20.28
CA ASN A 30 -1.97 -5.41 21.64
C ASN A 30 -1.79 -4.05 22.32
N VAL A 31 -2.89 -3.34 22.44
CA VAL A 31 -2.93 -1.89 22.52
C VAL A 31 -2.61 -1.34 23.91
N GLY A 32 -2.68 -2.17 24.94
CA GLY A 32 -2.60 -1.64 26.29
C GLY A 32 -1.21 -1.16 26.67
N LYS A 33 -0.27 -2.08 26.72
CA LYS A 33 1.08 -1.79 27.25
C LYS A 33 2.02 -1.19 26.20
N ASP A 34 1.94 -1.64 24.96
CA ASP A 34 2.90 -1.27 23.94
C ASP A 34 2.73 0.17 23.45
N ILE A 35 1.50 0.63 23.29
CA ILE A 35 1.21 2.00 22.88
C ILE A 35 1.54 2.99 23.99
N LEU A 36 1.16 2.68 25.24
CA LEU A 36 1.48 3.55 26.36
C LEU A 36 2.99 3.66 26.57
N ALA A 37 3.71 2.54 26.42
CA ALA A 37 5.17 2.56 26.52
C ALA A 37 5.79 3.38 25.38
N ALA A 38 5.30 3.22 24.15
CA ALA A 38 5.76 3.98 22.99
C ALA A 38 5.47 5.48 23.17
N LEU A 39 4.29 5.83 23.64
CA LEU A 39 3.92 7.23 23.88
C LEU A 39 4.75 7.87 25.01
N ARG A 40 5.10 7.10 26.03
CA ARG A 40 5.97 7.59 27.12
C ARG A 40 7.38 7.86 26.67
N ASN A 41 7.84 7.15 25.64
CA ASN A 41 9.18 7.29 25.09
C ASN A 41 9.25 8.30 23.95
N LEU A 42 8.15 8.98 23.64
CA LEU A 42 8.10 10.04 22.65
C LEU A 42 8.75 11.30 23.19
N ALA A 43 10.06 11.30 23.29
CA ALA A 43 10.83 12.52 23.50
C ALA A 43 11.36 13.02 22.17
N GLY A 44 10.46 13.49 21.29
CA GLY A 44 10.83 14.05 19.99
C GLY A 44 11.31 13.05 18.95
N GLY A 45 10.94 11.77 19.10
CA GLY A 45 11.40 10.72 18.21
C GLY A 45 10.28 9.91 17.56
N GLU A 46 10.70 9.07 16.67
CA GLU A 46 9.85 8.14 15.94
C GLU A 46 9.40 6.98 16.82
N VAL A 47 8.15 6.54 16.66
CA VAL A 47 7.64 5.33 17.31
C VAL A 47 8.03 4.13 16.46
N ARG A 48 9.15 3.50 16.78
CA ARG A 48 9.76 2.46 15.94
C ARG A 48 8.87 1.25 15.68
N GLU A 49 8.15 0.78 16.71
CA GLU A 49 7.26 -0.37 16.57
C GLU A 49 6.12 -0.08 15.61
N TYR A 50 5.61 1.14 15.64
CA TYR A 50 4.58 1.59 14.71
C TYR A 50 5.13 1.74 13.29
N THR A 51 6.31 2.32 13.15
CA THR A 51 6.97 2.47 11.85
C THR A 51 7.16 1.12 11.18
N LYS A 52 7.65 0.14 11.92
CA LYS A 52 7.84 -1.22 11.42
C LYS A 52 6.51 -1.86 11.02
N MET A 53 5.52 -1.78 11.89
CA MET A 53 4.19 -2.33 11.65
C MET A 53 3.55 -1.72 10.40
N MET A 54 3.62 -0.40 10.25
CA MET A 54 3.05 0.30 9.10
C MET A 54 3.81 0.02 7.82
N ALA A 55 5.14 -0.12 7.89
CA ALA A 55 5.94 -0.50 6.73
C ALA A 55 5.58 -1.90 6.23
N GLU A 56 5.44 -2.86 7.14
CA GLU A 56 5.02 -4.22 6.80
C GLU A 56 3.60 -4.24 6.22
N ALA A 57 2.68 -3.46 6.80
CA ALA A 57 1.32 -3.34 6.32
C ALA A 57 1.27 -2.76 4.90
N ARG A 58 2.11 -1.78 4.61
CA ARG A 58 2.21 -1.15 3.30
C ARG A 58 2.70 -2.14 2.25
N GLU A 59 3.76 -2.88 2.55
CA GLU A 59 4.29 -3.89 1.64
C GLU A 59 3.27 -4.99 1.37
N GLN A 60 2.56 -5.43 2.39
CA GLN A 60 1.52 -6.45 2.24
C GLN A 60 0.35 -5.93 1.40
N ALA A 61 -0.04 -4.67 1.57
CA ALA A 61 -1.09 -4.05 0.77
C ALA A 61 -0.68 -3.97 -0.71
N ILE A 62 0.56 -3.60 -0.99
CA ILE A 62 1.11 -3.61 -2.36
C ILE A 62 1.04 -5.01 -2.94
N ASP A 63 1.51 -6.02 -2.22
CA ASP A 63 1.51 -7.40 -2.71
C ASP A 63 0.10 -7.88 -3.05
N ARG A 64 -0.88 -7.57 -2.23
CA ARG A 64 -2.29 -7.90 -2.47
C ARG A 64 -2.85 -7.20 -3.70
N MET A 65 -2.50 -5.92 -3.89
CA MET A 65 -2.88 -5.16 -5.09
C MET A 65 -2.28 -5.80 -6.34
N LEU A 66 -1.00 -6.18 -6.29
CA LEU A 66 -0.31 -6.81 -7.42
C LEU A 66 -0.89 -8.20 -7.75
N GLU A 67 -1.30 -8.96 -6.75
CA GLU A 67 -1.98 -10.24 -6.97
C GLU A 67 -3.29 -10.03 -7.73
N GLU A 68 -4.06 -9.01 -7.37
CA GLU A 68 -5.30 -8.68 -8.06
C GLU A 68 -5.03 -8.25 -9.51
N ALA A 69 -4.00 -7.42 -9.72
CA ALA A 69 -3.60 -6.99 -11.06
C ALA A 69 -3.13 -8.16 -11.93
N ASP A 70 -2.34 -9.06 -11.35
CA ASP A 70 -1.85 -10.25 -12.04
C ASP A 70 -3.01 -11.16 -12.46
N ALA A 71 -4.00 -11.33 -11.62
CA ALA A 71 -5.20 -12.11 -11.92
C ALA A 71 -5.99 -11.55 -13.10
N LEU A 72 -5.89 -10.24 -13.36
CA LEU A 72 -6.52 -9.59 -14.51
C LEU A 72 -5.67 -9.67 -15.79
N GLY A 73 -4.46 -10.19 -15.71
CA GLY A 73 -3.55 -10.22 -16.85
C GLY A 73 -2.79 -8.94 -17.09
N ALA A 74 -2.76 -8.03 -16.12
CA ALA A 74 -2.00 -6.78 -16.21
C ALA A 74 -0.51 -7.02 -16.04
N ASN A 75 0.30 -6.12 -16.59
CA ASN A 75 1.75 -6.11 -16.37
C ASN A 75 2.26 -4.81 -15.74
N ALA A 76 1.36 -3.91 -15.42
CA ALA A 76 1.68 -2.68 -14.72
C ALA A 76 0.49 -2.16 -13.92
N VAL A 77 0.77 -1.39 -12.87
CA VAL A 77 -0.24 -0.65 -12.12
C VAL A 77 0.20 0.81 -12.08
N LEU A 78 -0.63 1.68 -12.60
CA LEU A 78 -0.39 3.12 -12.67
C LEU A 78 -1.25 3.88 -11.67
N CYS A 79 -0.89 5.12 -11.42
CA CYS A 79 -1.62 6.01 -10.51
C CYS A 79 -1.79 5.41 -9.11
N VAL A 80 -0.77 4.74 -8.62
CA VAL A 80 -0.82 4.08 -7.30
C VAL A 80 -0.90 5.12 -6.20
N ARG A 81 -1.82 4.89 -5.28
CA ARG A 81 -2.04 5.74 -4.10
C ARG A 81 -2.21 4.86 -2.87
N PHE A 82 -1.90 5.46 -1.74
CA PHE A 82 -2.07 4.84 -0.43
C PHE A 82 -3.01 5.68 0.41
N GLN A 83 -3.77 5.00 1.23
CA GLN A 83 -4.60 5.65 2.24
C GLN A 83 -4.51 4.86 3.53
N THR A 84 -4.30 5.57 4.63
CA THR A 84 -4.24 4.99 5.97
C THR A 84 -5.41 5.52 6.76
N SER A 85 -6.14 4.62 7.41
CA SER A 85 -7.28 4.97 8.25
C SER A 85 -7.14 4.28 9.59
N MET A 86 -7.41 4.98 10.68
CA MET A 86 -7.52 4.38 11.99
C MET A 86 -8.93 3.81 12.13
N VAL A 87 -9.04 2.48 12.27
CA VAL A 87 -10.35 1.82 12.38
C VAL A 87 -10.78 1.68 13.84
N MET A 88 -9.81 1.66 14.74
CA MET A 88 -10.02 1.70 16.18
C MET A 88 -8.69 2.03 16.85
N THR A 89 -8.69 2.30 18.14
CA THR A 89 -7.45 2.56 18.88
C THR A 89 -6.49 1.38 18.71
N GLY A 90 -5.30 1.65 18.18
CA GLY A 90 -4.26 0.65 17.94
C GLY A 90 -4.46 -0.25 16.74
N ALA A 91 -5.47 0.00 15.92
CA ALA A 91 -5.67 -0.72 14.67
C ALA A 91 -5.80 0.26 13.51
N ALA A 92 -4.99 0.06 12.48
CA ALA A 92 -4.99 0.91 11.30
C ALA A 92 -5.16 0.07 10.05
N GLU A 93 -5.93 0.61 9.11
CA GLU A 93 -6.03 0.08 7.76
C GLU A 93 -5.04 0.79 6.86
N MET A 94 -4.32 0.02 6.08
CA MET A 94 -3.52 0.51 4.96
C MET A 94 -4.16 0.03 3.67
N LEU A 95 -4.58 0.96 2.84
CA LEU A 95 -5.14 0.69 1.52
C LEU A 95 -4.16 1.16 0.46
N CYS A 96 -3.89 0.27 -0.50
CA CYS A 96 -3.14 0.58 -1.71
C CYS A 96 -4.04 0.34 -2.90
N TYR A 97 -4.12 1.27 -3.84
CA TYR A 97 -4.96 1.14 -5.02
C TYR A 97 -4.33 1.83 -6.21
N GLY A 98 -4.77 1.43 -7.39
CA GLY A 98 -4.29 1.99 -8.64
C GLY A 98 -5.07 1.43 -9.82
N THR A 99 -4.59 1.70 -11.01
CA THR A 99 -5.19 1.23 -12.26
C THR A 99 -4.29 0.17 -12.90
N ALA A 100 -4.81 -1.03 -13.00
CA ALA A 100 -4.11 -2.13 -13.67
C ALA A 100 -4.20 -1.95 -15.18
N VAL A 101 -3.06 -2.06 -15.85
CA VAL A 101 -2.95 -1.88 -17.29
C VAL A 101 -2.02 -2.91 -17.90
N THR A 102 -2.17 -3.11 -19.21
CA THR A 102 -1.15 -3.78 -20.02
C THR A 102 -0.38 -2.72 -20.78
N ILE A 103 0.93 -2.76 -20.67
CA ILE A 103 1.84 -1.83 -21.34
C ILE A 103 2.74 -2.59 -22.30
N GLU A 104 3.17 -1.90 -23.36
CA GLU A 104 4.14 -2.40 -24.31
C GLU A 104 5.18 -1.31 -24.58
N PRO A 105 6.41 -1.67 -25.01
CA PRO A 105 7.39 -0.66 -25.43
C PRO A 105 6.84 0.21 -26.55
N ALA A 106 7.10 1.49 -26.41
CA ALA A 106 6.67 2.46 -27.41
C ALA A 106 7.47 2.33 -28.72
#